data_7896e434e514d19650fdc418aafc474a
#
_entry.id   7896e434e514d19650fdc418aafc474a
#
_cell.length_a   1.000
_cell.length_b   1.000
_cell.length_c   1.000
_cell.angle_alpha   90.00
_cell.angle_beta   90.00
_cell.angle_gamma   90.00
#
_symmetry.space_group_name_H-M   'P 1'
#
loop_
_entity.id
_entity.type
_entity.pdbx_description
1 polymer ?
#
loop_
_entity_poly.entity_id
_entity_poly.type
_entity_poly.pdbx_seq_one_letter_code
_entity_poly.pdbx_strand_id
1 'polypeptide(L)'
;MKRLRPLLLLGMSLNAQAQVEEQLQYQYYDVTVVAGESLRQALSQASTIRQNGQVYHAYTRWDVTWNYWWQEARDGRCRLTLSRTRLSAQVTLPRLGGGDARQRQRFAQYLQALREHELGHYRIGQAAAADIDAALLATAESPSCSELQRHANQRASAVLQRHVERERDYDRDTGHGRSQGAWLAE
;
A
#
# COMPACT_ATOMS: atom_id res chain seq x y z
N MET A 1 2.06 41.31 -54.37
CA MET A 1 1.17 40.28 -53.70
C MET A 1 1.94 39.64 -52.60
N LYS A 2 1.72 40.06 -51.32
CA LYS A 2 2.39 39.51 -50.11
C LYS A 2 1.48 38.44 -49.55
N ARG A 3 1.96 37.17 -49.51
CA ARG A 3 1.23 36.04 -48.90
C ARG A 3 1.48 36.08 -47.41
N LEU A 4 0.44 36.31 -46.58
CA LEU A 4 0.44 36.09 -45.14
C LEU A 4 0.44 34.58 -44.90
N ARG A 5 1.43 34.10 -44.15
CA ARG A 5 1.47 32.74 -43.59
C ARG A 5 0.70 32.76 -42.27
N PRO A 6 -0.24 31.82 -42.05
CA PRO A 6 -0.90 31.69 -40.72
C PRO A 6 0.09 31.13 -39.71
N LEU A 7 0.23 31.82 -38.61
CA LEU A 7 0.96 31.34 -37.40
C LEU A 7 0.10 30.29 -36.70
N LEU A 8 0.48 29.02 -36.81
CA LEU A 8 -0.13 27.95 -36.01
C LEU A 8 0.35 28.12 -34.55
N LEU A 9 -0.54 28.56 -33.67
CA LEU A 9 -0.35 28.50 -32.25
C LEU A 9 -0.51 27.04 -31.79
N LEU A 10 0.62 26.35 -31.56
CA LEU A 10 0.63 25.05 -30.86
C LEU A 10 0.20 25.29 -29.41
N GLY A 11 -1.04 24.94 -29.10
CA GLY A 11 -1.51 24.88 -27.72
C GLY A 11 -0.76 23.77 -26.95
N MET A 12 0.16 24.14 -26.09
CA MET A 12 0.75 23.22 -25.12
C MET A 12 -0.34 22.80 -24.12
N SER A 13 -0.87 21.60 -24.29
CA SER A 13 -1.69 20.95 -23.27
C SER A 13 -0.80 20.65 -22.06
N LEU A 14 -0.95 21.41 -20.98
CA LEU A 14 -0.36 21.08 -19.67
C LEU A 14 -1.08 19.82 -19.14
N ASN A 15 -0.50 18.66 -19.44
CA ASN A 15 -0.95 17.42 -18.82
C ASN A 15 -0.54 17.45 -17.34
N ALA A 16 -1.48 17.17 -16.44
CA ALA A 16 -1.16 16.95 -15.03
C ALA A 16 -0.23 15.73 -14.90
N GLN A 17 0.86 15.88 -14.15
CA GLN A 17 1.82 14.80 -13.94
C GLN A 17 1.45 13.99 -12.71
N ALA A 18 1.35 12.67 -12.89
CA ALA A 18 1.22 11.67 -11.86
C ALA A 18 2.61 11.31 -11.29
N GLN A 19 2.73 11.23 -9.99
CA GLN A 19 3.95 10.74 -9.35
C GLN A 19 3.60 9.92 -8.10
N VAL A 20 3.74 8.59 -8.20
CA VAL A 20 3.63 7.68 -7.07
C VAL A 20 5.03 7.31 -6.59
N GLU A 21 5.32 7.59 -5.32
CA GLU A 21 6.56 7.22 -4.65
C GLU A 21 6.27 6.04 -3.71
N GLU A 22 7.08 4.98 -3.77
CA GLU A 22 6.89 3.80 -2.94
C GLU A 22 8.10 3.53 -2.05
N GLN A 23 7.83 3.20 -0.80
CA GLN A 23 8.83 2.78 0.16
C GLN A 23 8.35 1.51 0.86
N LEU A 24 9.09 0.41 0.68
CA LEU A 24 8.87 -0.86 1.37
C LEU A 24 10.04 -1.15 2.31
N GLN A 25 9.75 -1.41 3.58
CA GLN A 25 10.73 -1.79 4.59
C GLN A 25 10.40 -3.16 5.15
N TYR A 26 11.45 -3.93 5.49
CA TYR A 26 11.31 -5.20 6.20
C TYR A 26 11.84 -5.04 7.62
N GLN A 27 11.04 -5.49 8.57
CA GLN A 27 11.42 -5.63 9.97
C GLN A 27 11.41 -7.11 10.34
N TYR A 28 12.39 -7.53 11.13
CA TYR A 28 12.47 -8.92 11.59
C TYR A 28 12.47 -8.99 13.11
N TYR A 29 11.84 -10.05 13.65
CA TYR A 29 11.99 -10.42 15.03
C TYR A 29 12.58 -11.83 15.14
N ASP A 30 13.41 -12.05 16.16
CA ASP A 30 14.14 -13.30 16.33
C ASP A 30 13.27 -14.34 17.03
N VAL A 31 13.34 -15.57 16.54
CA VAL A 31 12.66 -16.75 17.06
C VAL A 31 13.70 -17.80 17.39
N THR A 32 13.74 -18.25 18.64
CA THR A 32 14.62 -19.35 19.07
C THR A 32 13.75 -20.54 19.45
N VAL A 33 14.03 -21.69 18.84
CA VAL A 33 13.36 -22.97 19.20
C VAL A 33 14.20 -23.68 20.25
N VAL A 34 13.58 -23.99 21.40
CA VAL A 34 14.22 -24.80 22.45
C VAL A 34 13.90 -26.28 22.28
N ALA A 35 14.69 -27.15 22.91
CA ALA A 35 14.51 -28.60 22.82
C ALA A 35 13.11 -29.01 23.29
N GLY A 36 12.39 -29.80 22.47
CA GLY A 36 11.05 -30.28 22.77
C GLY A 36 9.91 -29.30 22.43
N GLU A 37 10.23 -28.08 21.99
CA GLU A 37 9.26 -27.09 21.58
C GLU A 37 8.85 -27.23 20.11
N SER A 38 7.58 -27.06 19.80
CA SER A 38 7.13 -26.99 18.41
C SER A 38 7.49 -25.63 17.79
N LEU A 39 7.71 -25.62 16.46
CA LEU A 39 8.00 -24.38 15.71
C LEU A 39 6.87 -23.35 15.86
N ARG A 40 5.61 -23.80 15.87
CA ARG A 40 4.44 -22.94 16.06
C ARG A 40 4.44 -22.27 17.44
N GLN A 41 4.79 -23.04 18.49
CA GLN A 41 4.85 -22.51 19.84
C GLN A 41 5.96 -21.45 19.97
N ALA A 42 7.16 -21.74 19.50
CA ALA A 42 8.28 -20.78 19.50
C ALA A 42 7.93 -19.47 18.75
N LEU A 43 7.32 -19.57 17.57
CA LEU A 43 6.84 -18.42 16.82
C LEU A 43 5.79 -17.61 17.57
N SER A 44 4.81 -18.27 18.17
CA SER A 44 3.73 -17.61 18.91
C SER A 44 4.22 -16.91 20.18
N GLN A 45 5.24 -17.45 20.85
CA GLN A 45 5.86 -16.84 22.03
C GLN A 45 6.72 -15.62 21.64
N ALA A 46 7.51 -15.74 20.58
CA ALA A 46 8.42 -14.69 20.14
C ALA A 46 7.70 -13.52 19.44
N SER A 47 6.56 -13.78 18.81
CA SER A 47 5.82 -12.72 18.10
C SER A 47 5.27 -11.69 19.07
N THR A 48 5.42 -10.42 18.75
CA THR A 48 4.80 -9.27 19.43
C THR A 48 3.54 -8.78 18.72
N ILE A 49 3.18 -9.40 17.61
CA ILE A 49 2.03 -8.99 16.78
C ILE A 49 0.76 -9.54 17.40
N ARG A 50 -0.11 -8.63 17.88
CA ARG A 50 -1.37 -8.95 18.54
C ARG A 50 -2.50 -8.14 17.91
N GLN A 51 -3.54 -8.83 17.45
CA GLN A 51 -4.76 -8.19 16.96
C GLN A 51 -5.98 -8.95 17.49
N ASN A 52 -6.94 -8.26 18.05
CA ASN A 52 -8.19 -8.83 18.58
C ASN A 52 -7.98 -10.04 19.51
N GLY A 53 -6.90 -10.02 20.31
CA GLY A 53 -6.54 -11.12 21.23
C GLY A 53 -5.83 -12.31 20.57
N GLN A 54 -5.63 -12.29 19.25
CA GLN A 54 -4.91 -13.33 18.52
C GLN A 54 -3.45 -12.95 18.27
N VAL A 55 -2.58 -13.96 18.16
CA VAL A 55 -1.17 -13.82 17.84
C VAL A 55 -0.98 -14.13 16.36
N TYR A 56 -0.33 -13.21 15.66
CA TYR A 56 0.06 -13.41 14.27
C TYR A 56 1.59 -13.51 14.15
N HIS A 57 2.07 -14.26 13.17
CA HIS A 57 3.51 -14.45 12.99
C HIS A 57 4.13 -13.51 11.95
N ALA A 58 3.31 -12.80 11.19
CA ALA A 58 3.74 -11.74 10.30
C ALA A 58 2.69 -10.63 10.26
N TYR A 59 3.05 -9.49 9.74
CA TYR A 59 2.12 -8.37 9.60
C TYR A 59 2.67 -7.33 8.62
N THR A 60 1.82 -6.85 7.75
CA THR A 60 2.10 -5.70 6.89
C THR A 60 1.28 -4.50 7.33
N ARG A 61 1.96 -3.41 7.57
CA ARG A 61 1.35 -2.10 7.73
C ARG A 61 1.70 -1.25 6.50
N TRP A 62 0.70 -0.58 5.95
CA TRP A 62 0.93 0.41 4.91
C TRP A 62 0.13 1.68 5.19
N ASP A 63 0.61 2.79 4.65
CA ASP A 63 0.02 4.11 4.73
C ASP A 63 0.18 4.83 3.39
N VAL A 64 -0.86 5.55 2.97
CA VAL A 64 -0.83 6.35 1.75
C VAL A 64 -1.11 7.80 2.09
N THR A 65 -0.18 8.66 1.71
CA THR A 65 -0.31 10.11 1.82
C THR A 65 -0.33 10.75 0.44
N TRP A 66 -1.00 11.88 0.31
CA TRP A 66 -1.05 12.60 -0.95
C TRP A 66 -0.91 14.09 -0.74
N ASN A 67 -0.28 14.74 -1.74
CA ASN A 67 -0.21 16.17 -1.91
C ASN A 67 -0.60 16.50 -3.34
N TYR A 68 -1.14 17.69 -3.55
CA TYR A 68 -1.48 18.17 -4.88
C TYR A 68 -1.34 19.68 -4.95
N TRP A 69 -1.13 20.17 -6.17
CA TRP A 69 -1.01 21.59 -6.48
C TRP A 69 -2.07 21.96 -7.50
N TRP A 70 -2.46 23.21 -7.47
CA TRP A 70 -3.47 23.73 -8.36
C TRP A 70 -3.08 25.10 -8.90
N GLN A 71 -3.75 25.49 -9.96
CA GLN A 71 -3.66 26.81 -10.55
C GLN A 71 -5.03 27.47 -10.50
N GLU A 72 -5.07 28.72 -10.03
CA GLU A 72 -6.25 29.58 -10.05
C GLU A 72 -6.24 30.43 -11.32
N ALA A 73 -7.35 30.44 -12.04
CA ALA A 73 -7.57 31.30 -13.21
C ALA A 73 -8.06 32.68 -12.77
N ARG A 74 -8.00 33.67 -13.69
CA ARG A 74 -8.43 35.06 -13.40
C ARG A 74 -9.91 35.18 -13.00
N ASP A 75 -10.74 34.25 -13.39
CA ASP A 75 -12.17 34.17 -13.07
C ASP A 75 -12.45 33.40 -11.76
N GLY A 76 -11.41 33.05 -11.00
CA GLY A 76 -11.50 32.35 -9.72
C GLY A 76 -11.61 30.82 -9.83
N ARG A 77 -11.75 30.27 -11.03
CA ARG A 77 -11.77 28.80 -11.22
C ARG A 77 -10.42 28.19 -10.92
N CYS A 78 -10.43 27.00 -10.33
CA CYS A 78 -9.22 26.28 -9.97
C CYS A 78 -9.18 24.89 -10.59
N ARG A 79 -8.00 24.49 -11.07
CA ARG A 79 -7.74 23.14 -11.58
C ARG A 79 -6.48 22.57 -10.97
N LEU A 80 -6.47 21.26 -10.76
CA LEU A 80 -5.32 20.50 -10.29
C LEU A 80 -4.28 20.43 -11.43
N THR A 81 -3.01 20.67 -11.09
CA THR A 81 -1.90 20.69 -12.06
C THR A 81 -0.87 19.60 -11.81
N LEU A 82 -0.77 19.12 -10.55
CA LEU A 82 0.19 18.10 -10.16
C LEU A 82 -0.38 17.33 -8.97
N SER A 83 -0.17 16.02 -8.92
CA SER A 83 -0.33 15.21 -7.72
C SER A 83 0.95 14.46 -7.39
N ARG A 84 1.17 14.21 -6.12
CA ARG A 84 2.24 13.36 -5.60
C ARG A 84 1.66 12.49 -4.50
N THR A 85 1.62 11.19 -4.75
CA THR A 85 1.13 10.19 -3.81
C THR A 85 2.31 9.35 -3.32
N ARG A 86 2.36 9.09 -2.01
CA ARG A 86 3.42 8.29 -1.40
C ARG A 86 2.80 7.11 -0.66
N LEU A 87 3.28 5.91 -0.99
CA LEU A 87 3.05 4.68 -0.23
C LEU A 87 4.26 4.42 0.67
N SER A 88 4.01 4.29 1.97
CA SER A 88 4.98 3.76 2.94
C SER A 88 4.46 2.44 3.48
N ALA A 89 5.27 1.38 3.40
CA ALA A 89 4.89 0.06 3.89
C ALA A 89 6.00 -0.58 4.70
N GLN A 90 5.61 -1.36 5.72
CA GLN A 90 6.50 -2.14 6.55
C GLN A 90 5.97 -3.56 6.68
N VAL A 91 6.78 -4.55 6.30
CA VAL A 91 6.49 -5.97 6.46
C VAL A 91 7.32 -6.50 7.64
N THR A 92 6.64 -7.00 8.66
CA THR A 92 7.27 -7.63 9.84
C THR A 92 7.23 -9.14 9.69
N LEU A 93 8.39 -9.80 9.79
CA LEU A 93 8.54 -11.23 9.58
C LEU A 93 9.40 -11.87 10.68
N PRO A 94 9.22 -13.18 10.99
CA PRO A 94 10.08 -13.92 11.89
C PRO A 94 11.44 -14.23 11.24
N ARG A 95 12.48 -14.33 12.06
CA ARG A 95 13.80 -14.85 11.69
C ARG A 95 14.17 -15.96 12.65
N LEU A 96 14.33 -17.18 12.16
CA LEU A 96 14.65 -18.34 12.98
C LEU A 96 16.14 -18.37 13.31
N GLY A 97 16.45 -18.42 14.61
CA GLY A 97 17.75 -18.76 15.15
C GLY A 97 17.73 -20.19 15.74
N GLY A 98 18.59 -21.07 15.24
CA GLY A 98 18.68 -22.46 15.75
C GLY A 98 17.69 -23.45 15.12
N GLY A 99 17.23 -24.44 15.91
CA GLY A 99 16.38 -25.54 15.46
C GLY A 99 17.16 -26.65 14.72
N ASP A 100 16.57 -27.84 14.59
CA ASP A 100 17.11 -28.95 13.82
C ASP A 100 16.90 -28.76 12.30
N ALA A 101 17.44 -29.65 11.47
CA ALA A 101 17.35 -29.56 10.01
C ALA A 101 15.89 -29.58 9.53
N ARG A 102 15.02 -30.41 10.12
CA ARG A 102 13.61 -30.52 9.77
C ARG A 102 12.85 -29.26 10.15
N GLN A 103 13.10 -28.69 11.34
CA GLN A 103 12.49 -27.44 11.78
C GLN A 103 12.89 -26.28 10.87
N ARG A 104 14.18 -26.16 10.51
CA ARG A 104 14.64 -25.13 9.55
C ARG A 104 14.01 -25.26 8.18
N GLN A 105 13.88 -26.48 7.65
CA GLN A 105 13.21 -26.71 6.36
C GLN A 105 11.72 -26.31 6.40
N ARG A 106 10.99 -26.74 7.45
CA ARG A 106 9.57 -26.37 7.64
C ARG A 106 9.40 -24.86 7.80
N PHE A 107 10.28 -24.24 8.57
CA PHE A 107 10.27 -22.78 8.74
C PHE A 107 10.48 -22.04 7.42
N ALA A 108 11.43 -22.47 6.58
CA ALA A 108 11.70 -21.84 5.30
C ALA A 108 10.47 -21.87 4.37
N GLN A 109 9.75 -23.00 4.30
CA GLN A 109 8.51 -23.14 3.53
C GLN A 109 7.40 -22.24 4.10
N TYR A 110 7.24 -22.26 5.42
CA TYR A 110 6.27 -21.42 6.11
C TYR A 110 6.55 -19.91 5.93
N LEU A 111 7.80 -19.49 6.09
CA LEU A 111 8.22 -18.10 5.90
C LEU A 111 7.98 -17.62 4.47
N GLN A 112 8.19 -18.48 3.47
CA GLN A 112 7.89 -18.15 2.08
C GLN A 112 6.40 -17.86 1.91
N ALA A 113 5.54 -18.69 2.42
CA ALA A 113 4.08 -18.52 2.36
C ALA A 113 3.62 -17.28 3.13
N LEU A 114 4.15 -17.03 4.33
CA LEU A 114 3.90 -15.80 5.09
C LEU A 114 4.30 -14.57 4.27
N ARG A 115 5.49 -14.55 3.72
CA ARG A 115 5.98 -13.43 2.92
C ARG A 115 5.08 -13.15 1.72
N GLU A 116 4.62 -14.18 1.01
CA GLU A 116 3.71 -14.01 -0.12
C GLU A 116 2.37 -13.42 0.31
N HIS A 117 1.84 -13.85 1.47
CA HIS A 117 0.63 -13.27 2.04
C HIS A 117 0.83 -11.79 2.38
N GLU A 118 1.89 -11.45 3.10
CA GLU A 118 2.20 -10.06 3.48
C GLU A 118 2.46 -9.15 2.27
N LEU A 119 3.10 -9.66 1.22
CA LEU A 119 3.23 -8.93 -0.03
C LEU A 119 1.88 -8.74 -0.74
N GLY A 120 0.88 -9.57 -0.46
CA GLY A 120 -0.50 -9.34 -0.90
C GLY A 120 -1.08 -8.04 -0.33
N HIS A 121 -0.90 -7.81 0.97
CA HIS A 121 -1.27 -6.55 1.63
C HIS A 121 -0.52 -5.35 1.03
N TYR A 122 0.79 -5.49 0.80
CA TYR A 122 1.58 -4.44 0.14
C TYR A 122 1.03 -4.11 -1.27
N ARG A 123 0.67 -5.12 -2.08
CA ARG A 123 0.06 -4.91 -3.41
C ARG A 123 -1.28 -4.17 -3.34
N ILE A 124 -2.07 -4.37 -2.27
CA ILE A 124 -3.29 -3.61 -2.02
C ILE A 124 -2.94 -2.14 -1.75
N GLY A 125 -1.91 -1.87 -0.93
CA GLY A 125 -1.39 -0.51 -0.71
C GLY A 125 -0.89 0.16 -1.99
N GLN A 126 -0.19 -0.58 -2.87
CA GLN A 126 0.25 -0.09 -4.19
C GLN A 126 -0.95 0.31 -5.06
N ALA A 127 -1.97 -0.54 -5.12
CA ALA A 127 -3.20 -0.24 -5.85
C ALA A 127 -3.92 0.98 -5.26
N ALA A 128 -3.95 1.12 -3.91
CA ALA A 128 -4.54 2.28 -3.26
C ALA A 128 -3.82 3.57 -3.66
N ALA A 129 -2.48 3.58 -3.66
CA ALA A 129 -1.70 4.76 -4.02
C ALA A 129 -1.93 5.16 -5.49
N ALA A 130 -1.92 4.19 -6.41
CA ALA A 130 -2.18 4.43 -7.83
C ALA A 130 -3.60 4.96 -8.08
N ASP A 131 -4.61 4.35 -7.47
CA ASP A 131 -6.01 4.75 -7.63
C ASP A 131 -6.30 6.13 -7.00
N ILE A 132 -5.64 6.47 -5.88
CA ILE A 132 -5.72 7.81 -5.26
C ILE A 132 -5.14 8.85 -6.20
N ASP A 133 -3.95 8.60 -6.75
CA ASP A 133 -3.30 9.52 -7.67
C ASP A 133 -4.17 9.75 -8.92
N ALA A 134 -4.70 8.68 -9.51
CA ALA A 134 -5.64 8.76 -10.63
C ALA A 134 -6.92 9.53 -10.28
N ALA A 135 -7.48 9.34 -9.08
CA ALA A 135 -8.68 10.04 -8.62
C ALA A 135 -8.44 11.54 -8.41
N LEU A 136 -7.24 11.92 -7.93
CA LEU A 136 -6.83 13.31 -7.80
C LEU A 136 -6.73 13.97 -9.18
N LEU A 137 -6.03 13.35 -10.13
CA LEU A 137 -5.87 13.87 -11.48
C LEU A 137 -7.19 13.96 -12.27
N ALA A 138 -8.14 13.07 -11.98
CA ALA A 138 -9.49 13.10 -12.54
C ALA A 138 -10.41 14.12 -11.86
N THR A 139 -9.93 14.89 -10.88
CA THR A 139 -10.71 15.95 -10.24
C THR A 139 -10.90 17.10 -11.22
N ALA A 140 -12.17 17.33 -11.58
CA ALA A 140 -12.51 18.37 -12.55
C ALA A 140 -12.16 19.77 -12.00
N GLU A 141 -11.98 20.72 -12.93
CA GLU A 141 -11.93 22.14 -12.58
C GLU A 141 -13.13 22.53 -11.74
N SER A 142 -12.92 23.33 -10.71
CA SER A 142 -13.94 23.73 -9.75
C SER A 142 -14.10 25.25 -9.76
N PRO A 143 -15.30 25.78 -9.41
CA PRO A 143 -15.58 27.23 -9.37
C PRO A 143 -14.67 28.00 -8.41
N SER A 144 -14.08 27.31 -7.41
CA SER A 144 -13.12 27.89 -6.46
C SER A 144 -12.06 26.88 -6.04
N CYS A 145 -10.93 27.36 -5.54
CA CYS A 145 -9.87 26.49 -5.02
C CYS A 145 -10.30 25.72 -3.76
N SER A 146 -11.16 26.29 -2.93
CA SER A 146 -11.70 25.61 -1.75
C SER A 146 -12.60 24.43 -2.12
N GLU A 147 -13.42 24.56 -3.16
CA GLU A 147 -14.22 23.46 -3.68
C GLU A 147 -13.34 22.38 -4.33
N LEU A 148 -12.31 22.77 -5.10
CA LEU A 148 -11.35 21.85 -5.67
C LEU A 148 -10.71 20.99 -4.56
N GLN A 149 -10.20 21.62 -3.50
CA GLN A 149 -9.58 20.92 -2.36
C GLN A 149 -10.55 19.95 -1.69
N ARG A 150 -11.78 20.38 -1.44
CA ARG A 150 -12.80 19.54 -0.82
C ARG A 150 -13.10 18.31 -1.68
N HIS A 151 -13.32 18.50 -2.99
CA HIS A 151 -13.61 17.40 -3.91
C HIS A 151 -12.43 16.45 -4.07
N ALA A 152 -11.20 16.96 -4.21
CA ALA A 152 -9.98 16.16 -4.30
C ALA A 152 -9.80 15.27 -3.07
N ASN A 153 -9.90 15.85 -1.86
CA ASN A 153 -9.77 15.09 -0.62
C ASN A 153 -10.90 14.08 -0.41
N GLN A 154 -12.14 14.41 -0.74
CA GLN A 154 -13.27 13.47 -0.65
C GLN A 154 -13.05 12.26 -1.58
N ARG A 155 -12.60 12.49 -2.82
CA ARG A 155 -12.32 11.42 -3.78
C ARG A 155 -11.17 10.53 -3.29
N ALA A 156 -10.05 11.12 -2.89
CA ALA A 156 -8.90 10.39 -2.38
C ALA A 156 -9.26 9.53 -1.16
N SER A 157 -9.97 10.12 -0.19
CA SER A 157 -10.43 9.40 1.02
C SER A 157 -11.40 8.26 0.71
N ALA A 158 -12.32 8.44 -0.24
CA ALA A 158 -13.24 7.39 -0.67
C ALA A 158 -12.51 6.22 -1.35
N VAL A 159 -11.46 6.51 -2.13
CA VAL A 159 -10.59 5.49 -2.71
C VAL A 159 -9.85 4.74 -1.61
N LEU A 160 -9.20 5.43 -0.68
CA LEU A 160 -8.48 4.83 0.44
C LEU A 160 -9.38 3.87 1.22
N GLN A 161 -10.60 4.30 1.56
CA GLN A 161 -11.54 3.48 2.32
C GLN A 161 -11.87 2.16 1.62
N ARG A 162 -12.08 2.17 0.29
CA ARG A 162 -12.31 0.93 -0.47
C ARG A 162 -11.14 -0.04 -0.39
N HIS A 163 -9.90 0.45 -0.40
CA HIS A 163 -8.73 -0.41 -0.28
C HIS A 163 -8.51 -0.92 1.14
N VAL A 164 -8.87 -0.16 2.17
CA VAL A 164 -8.92 -0.64 3.56
C VAL A 164 -9.95 -1.76 3.74
N GLU A 165 -11.09 -1.68 3.08
CA GLU A 165 -12.10 -2.76 3.06
C GLU A 165 -11.56 -4.00 2.32
N ARG A 166 -10.93 -3.81 1.15
CA ARG A 166 -10.30 -4.89 0.38
C ARG A 166 -9.20 -5.61 1.17
N GLU A 167 -8.47 -4.92 2.03
CA GLU A 167 -7.45 -5.52 2.89
C GLU A 167 -8.07 -6.49 3.91
N ARG A 168 -9.18 -6.08 4.53
CA ARG A 168 -9.94 -6.95 5.45
C ARG A 168 -10.52 -8.16 4.72
N ASP A 169 -11.02 -7.96 3.50
CA ASP A 169 -11.53 -9.04 2.67
C ASP A 169 -10.43 -10.03 2.28
N TYR A 170 -9.23 -9.53 1.97
CA TYR A 170 -8.08 -10.37 1.64
C TYR A 170 -7.69 -11.27 2.81
N ASP A 171 -7.63 -10.76 4.02
CA ASP A 171 -7.38 -11.55 5.24
C ASP A 171 -8.46 -12.62 5.46
N ARG A 172 -9.72 -12.22 5.36
CA ARG A 172 -10.85 -13.14 5.50
C ARG A 172 -10.80 -14.27 4.47
N ASP A 173 -10.62 -13.92 3.19
CA ASP A 173 -10.71 -14.85 2.07
C ASP A 173 -9.50 -15.81 2.02
N THR A 174 -8.33 -15.36 2.50
CA THR A 174 -7.14 -16.20 2.62
C THR A 174 -7.02 -16.92 3.96
N GLY A 175 -7.91 -16.62 4.93
CA GLY A 175 -7.78 -17.08 6.30
C GLY A 175 -6.45 -16.68 6.93
N HIS A 176 -6.06 -15.38 6.76
CA HIS A 176 -4.75 -14.84 7.15
C HIS A 176 -3.59 -15.67 6.57
N GLY A 177 -3.62 -15.90 5.27
CA GLY A 177 -2.60 -16.64 4.53
C GLY A 177 -2.67 -18.16 4.63
N ARG A 178 -3.59 -18.73 5.41
CA ARG A 178 -3.71 -20.18 5.58
C ARG A 178 -3.95 -20.90 4.25
N SER A 179 -4.84 -20.40 3.39
CA SER A 179 -5.12 -20.97 2.08
C SER A 179 -3.95 -20.84 1.10
N GLN A 180 -2.97 -19.99 1.43
CA GLN A 180 -1.75 -19.74 0.67
C GLN A 180 -0.55 -20.55 1.20
N GLY A 181 -0.77 -21.41 2.19
CA GLY A 181 0.27 -22.23 2.78
C GLY A 181 0.95 -21.64 4.03
N ALA A 182 0.55 -20.47 4.48
CA ALA A 182 1.03 -19.88 5.75
C ALA A 182 0.39 -20.57 6.96
N TRP A 183 0.63 -21.88 7.07
CA TRP A 183 0.09 -22.72 8.11
C TRP A 183 1.12 -23.72 8.63
N LEU A 184 1.24 -23.81 9.96
CA LEU A 184 2.03 -24.82 10.65
C LEU A 184 1.06 -25.77 11.36
N ALA A 185 1.09 -27.05 10.99
CA ALA A 185 0.51 -28.10 11.81
C ALA A 185 1.33 -28.22 13.10
N GLU A 186 0.68 -28.60 14.21
CA GLU A 186 1.33 -28.90 15.48
C GLU A 186 2.35 -30.02 15.39
#